data_380380aa2d3d485fcbda63e58253a021
#
_entry.id   380380aa2d3d485fcbda63e58253a021
#
_cell.length_a   1.000
_cell.length_b   1.000
_cell.length_c   1.000
_cell.angle_alpha   90.00
_cell.angle_beta   90.00
_cell.angle_gamma   90.00
#
_symmetry.space_group_name_H-M   'P 1'
#
loop_
_entity.id
_entity.type
_entity.pdbx_description
1 polymer ?
#
loop_
_entity_poly.entity_id
_entity_poly.type
_entity_poly.pdbx_seq_one_letter_code
_entity_poly.pdbx_strand_id
1 'polypeptide(L)'
;MKVTVTKKDNAQPLTIHTEYIKLQDALKYANLVYSGGEAKQLILEGQVKVNGEVCQMRGKKLYPGDKFSFDGDTYLITNAAE
;
A
#
# COMPACT_ATOMS: atom_id res chain seq x y z
N MET A 1 -5.36 -25.45 12.85
CA MET A 1 -5.35 -24.90 12.55
C MET A 1 -5.47 -23.84 12.32
N LYS A 2 -5.53 -23.60 12.21
CA LYS A 2 -5.72 -22.69 11.99
C LYS A 2 -5.28 -21.70 12.04
N VAL A 3 -4.89 -21.59 12.25
CA VAL A 3 -4.52 -20.70 12.51
C VAL A 3 -4.00 -19.87 11.78
N THR A 4 -3.51 -19.99 11.38
CA THR A 4 -3.02 -19.44 10.41
C THR A 4 -3.62 -18.36 9.84
N VAL A 5 -4.59 -18.42 9.69
CA VAL A 5 -5.30 -17.50 9.16
C VAL A 5 -5.11 -16.17 9.58
N THR A 6 -4.95 -15.96 10.75
CA THR A 6 -4.87 -14.67 11.23
C THR A 6 -3.82 -13.86 10.69
N LYS A 7 -2.79 -14.40 10.25
CA LYS A 7 -1.78 -13.65 9.77
C LYS A 7 -2.12 -12.85 8.66
N LYS A 8 -3.01 -13.21 7.88
CA LYS A 8 -3.32 -12.48 6.78
C LYS A 8 -3.88 -11.20 7.06
N ASP A 9 -4.44 -11.01 8.17
CA ASP A 9 -5.04 -9.77 8.49
C ASP A 9 -4.10 -8.78 9.09
N ASN A 10 -2.85 -9.13 9.23
CA ASN A 10 -1.92 -8.22 9.83
C ASN A 10 -1.36 -7.26 8.83
N ALA A 11 -1.98 -6.10 8.73
CA ALA A 11 -1.47 -5.05 7.89
C ALA A 11 -0.25 -4.44 8.54
N GLN A 12 0.79 -4.23 7.77
CA GLN A 12 2.00 -3.62 8.28
C GLN A 12 1.83 -2.11 8.26
N PRO A 13 2.14 -1.41 9.34
CA PRO A 13 1.96 0.03 9.35
C PRO A 13 2.98 0.71 8.47
N LEU A 14 2.54 1.68 7.69
CA LEU A 14 3.39 2.50 6.88
C LEU A 14 3.16 3.93 7.33
N THR A 15 4.05 4.42 8.15
CA THR A 15 3.87 5.72 8.79
C THR A 15 4.32 6.85 7.89
N ILE A 16 3.45 7.83 7.69
CA ILE A 16 3.78 8.97 6.86
C ILE A 16 3.78 10.23 7.73
N HIS A 17 4.43 11.27 7.24
CA HIS A 17 4.54 12.51 7.96
C HIS A 17 3.80 13.65 7.26
N THR A 18 3.01 13.31 6.26
CA THR A 18 2.26 14.29 5.48
C THR A 18 0.80 13.94 5.59
N GLU A 19 -0.05 14.76 4.99
CA GLU A 19 -1.48 14.54 5.06
C GLU A 19 -1.88 13.27 4.31
N TYR A 20 -1.22 12.97 3.23
CA TYR A 20 -1.49 11.76 2.44
C TYR A 20 -0.22 11.36 1.69
N ILE A 21 -0.25 10.20 1.07
CA ILE A 21 0.85 9.75 0.23
C ILE A 21 0.22 9.20 -1.05
N LYS A 22 0.86 9.39 -2.18
CA LYS A 22 0.32 8.85 -3.42
C LYS A 22 0.70 7.39 -3.53
N LEU A 23 -0.14 6.60 -4.18
CA LEU A 23 0.06 5.16 -4.26
C LEU A 23 1.44 4.80 -4.80
N GLN A 24 1.89 5.46 -5.87
CA GLN A 24 3.21 5.15 -6.41
C GLN A 24 4.31 5.42 -5.40
N ASP A 25 4.16 6.45 -4.59
CA ASP A 25 5.17 6.78 -3.60
C ASP A 25 5.09 5.82 -2.43
N ALA A 26 3.91 5.34 -2.09
CA ALA A 26 3.75 4.39 -1.01
C ALA A 26 4.46 3.08 -1.34
N LEU A 27 4.41 2.64 -2.61
CA LEU A 27 5.12 1.44 -3.01
C LEU A 27 6.63 1.59 -2.86
N LYS A 28 7.15 2.79 -3.16
CA LYS A 28 8.57 3.02 -2.99
C LYS A 28 8.93 3.10 -1.51
N TYR A 29 8.08 3.78 -0.75
CA TYR A 29 8.32 3.98 0.66
C TYR A 29 8.32 2.64 1.42
N ALA A 30 7.53 1.70 0.96
CA ALA A 30 7.47 0.38 1.57
C ALA A 30 8.54 -0.56 1.03
N ASN A 31 9.44 -0.05 0.17
CA ASN A 31 10.51 -0.81 -0.42
C ASN A 31 10.04 -1.97 -1.30
N LEU A 32 8.88 -1.81 -1.89
CA LEU A 32 8.35 -2.84 -2.79
C LEU A 32 8.84 -2.66 -4.21
N VAL A 33 9.28 -1.45 -4.55
CA VAL A 33 9.82 -1.14 -5.86
C VAL A 33 11.00 -0.20 -5.68
N TYR A 34 11.84 -0.11 -6.70
CA TYR A 34 13.02 0.75 -6.63
C TYR A 34 12.83 2.11 -7.29
N SER A 35 11.83 2.27 -8.13
CA SER A 35 11.66 3.52 -8.85
C SER A 35 10.20 3.81 -9.13
N GLY A 36 9.92 5.04 -9.52
CA GLY A 36 8.56 5.42 -9.89
C GLY A 36 8.09 4.70 -11.13
N GLY A 37 9.02 4.39 -12.05
CA GLY A 37 8.66 3.68 -13.27
C GLY A 37 8.19 2.26 -12.96
N GLU A 38 8.85 1.61 -12.02
CA GLU A 38 8.48 0.27 -11.63
C GLU A 38 7.12 0.31 -10.94
N ALA A 39 6.90 1.29 -10.07
CA ALA A 39 5.63 1.45 -9.39
C ALA A 39 4.51 1.66 -10.40
N LYS A 40 4.75 2.50 -11.40
CA LYS A 40 3.75 2.79 -12.39
C LYS A 40 3.37 1.52 -13.14
N GLN A 41 4.36 0.71 -13.49
CA GLN A 41 4.12 -0.51 -14.23
C GLN A 41 3.23 -1.47 -13.43
N LEU A 42 3.55 -1.69 -12.17
CA LEU A 42 2.78 -2.60 -11.34
C LEU A 42 1.35 -2.12 -11.16
N ILE A 43 1.18 -0.82 -10.98
CA ILE A 43 -0.15 -0.27 -10.78
C ILE A 43 -0.98 -0.41 -12.06
N LEU A 44 -0.38 -0.12 -13.21
CA LEU A 44 -1.11 -0.23 -14.45
C LEU A 44 -1.47 -1.68 -14.79
N GLU A 45 -0.67 -2.62 -14.34
CA GLU A 45 -0.94 -4.02 -14.57
C GLU A 45 -2.02 -4.59 -13.64
N GLY A 46 -2.52 -3.78 -12.72
CA GLY A 46 -3.57 -4.24 -11.83
C GLY A 46 -3.08 -5.09 -10.68
N GLN A 47 -1.80 -5.02 -10.36
CA GLN A 47 -1.24 -5.85 -9.31
C GLN A 47 -1.37 -5.25 -7.92
N VAL A 48 -1.85 -4.02 -7.82
CA VAL A 48 -1.96 -3.33 -6.54
C VAL A 48 -3.43 -3.08 -6.22
N LYS A 49 -3.83 -3.34 -4.98
CA LYS A 49 -5.18 -3.10 -4.54
C LYS A 49 -5.18 -2.03 -3.47
N VAL A 50 -6.21 -1.22 -3.44
CA VAL A 50 -6.40 -0.22 -2.41
C VAL A 50 -7.74 -0.51 -1.75
N ASN A 51 -7.73 -0.72 -0.45
CA ASN A 51 -8.93 -1.06 0.31
C ASN A 51 -9.69 -2.24 -0.32
N GLY A 52 -8.93 -3.22 -0.81
CA GLY A 52 -9.51 -4.44 -1.35
C GLY A 52 -9.88 -4.42 -2.82
N GLU A 53 -9.69 -3.30 -3.50
CA GLU A 53 -10.03 -3.20 -4.91
C GLU A 53 -8.84 -2.84 -5.76
N VAL A 54 -8.73 -3.44 -6.93
CA VAL A 54 -7.63 -3.15 -7.84
C VAL A 54 -7.65 -1.66 -8.17
N CYS A 55 -6.50 -1.01 -8.06
CA CYS A 55 -6.38 0.41 -8.34
C CYS A 55 -5.30 0.60 -9.40
N GLN A 56 -5.65 1.20 -10.51
CA GLN A 56 -4.71 1.45 -11.59
C GLN A 56 -4.31 2.91 -11.68
N MET A 57 -4.63 3.69 -10.63
CA MET A 57 -4.31 5.11 -10.60
C MET A 57 -3.08 5.32 -9.75
N ARG A 58 -1.93 5.55 -10.39
CA ARG A 58 -0.70 5.72 -9.63
C ARG A 58 -0.70 6.95 -8.74
N GLY A 59 -1.52 7.93 -9.08
CA GLY A 59 -1.62 9.14 -8.28
C GLY A 59 -2.70 9.12 -7.21
N LYS A 60 -3.27 7.94 -6.96
CA LYS A 60 -4.31 7.81 -5.94
C LYS A 60 -3.77 8.26 -4.60
N LYS A 61 -4.46 9.16 -3.93
CA LYS A 61 -4.04 9.65 -2.63
C LYS A 61 -4.49 8.68 -1.56
N LEU A 62 -3.57 8.28 -0.71
CA LEU A 62 -3.85 7.38 0.40
C LEU A 62 -3.72 8.18 1.68
N TYR A 63 -4.76 8.13 2.50
CA TYR A 63 -4.79 8.86 3.76
C TYR A 63 -4.66 7.89 4.93
N PRO A 64 -4.33 8.35 6.12
CA PRO A 64 -4.27 7.47 7.28
C PRO A 64 -5.58 6.70 7.42
N GLY A 65 -5.48 5.41 7.58
CA GLY A 65 -6.64 4.52 7.60
C GLY A 65 -6.84 3.76 6.32
N ASP A 66 -6.23 4.22 5.21
CA ASP A 66 -6.34 3.50 3.96
C ASP A 66 -5.33 2.36 3.95
N LYS A 67 -5.66 1.30 3.23
CA LYS A 67 -4.77 0.14 3.10
C LYS A 67 -4.48 -0.11 1.65
N PHE A 68 -3.30 -0.61 1.35
CA PHE A 68 -3.03 -1.09 0.01
C PHE A 68 -2.30 -2.42 0.13
N SER A 69 -2.41 -3.23 -0.89
CA SER A 69 -1.79 -4.55 -0.88
C SER A 69 -1.12 -4.86 -2.21
N PHE A 70 -0.06 -5.64 -2.14
CA PHE A 70 0.68 -6.05 -3.29
C PHE A 70 1.38 -7.36 -2.94
N ASP A 71 1.27 -8.34 -3.84
CA ASP A 71 1.99 -9.59 -3.69
C ASP A 71 1.73 -10.30 -2.34
N GLY A 72 0.50 -10.23 -1.88
CA GLY A 72 0.13 -10.92 -0.65
C GLY A 72 0.36 -10.14 0.63
N ASP A 73 1.01 -9.00 0.55
CA ASP A 73 1.26 -8.18 1.73
C ASP A 73 0.34 -6.99 1.75
N THR A 74 -0.14 -6.63 2.92
CA THR A 74 -1.03 -5.49 3.10
C THR A 74 -0.36 -4.45 3.98
N TYR A 75 -0.53 -3.19 3.63
CA TYR A 75 0.04 -2.08 4.37
C TYR A 75 -1.05 -1.10 4.77
N LEU A 76 -0.99 -0.61 6.00
CA LEU A 76 -1.95 0.35 6.52
C LEU A 76 -1.26 1.69 6.67
N ILE A 77 -1.83 2.73 6.06
CA ILE A 77 -1.25 4.06 6.17
C ILE A 77 -1.55 4.62 7.56
N THR A 78 -0.52 5.06 8.24
CA THR A 78 -0.69 5.67 9.55
C THR A 78 0.03 7.02 9.53
N ASN A 79 -0.33 7.90 10.45
CA ASN A 79 0.25 9.22 10.50
C ASN A 79 1.07 9.39 11.77
N ALA A 80 2.30 9.84 11.59
CA ALA A 80 3.21 9.98 12.71
C ALA A 80 2.82 11.10 13.67
N ALA A 81 1.99 12.01 13.22
CA ALA A 81 1.60 13.12 14.06
C ALA A 81 0.69 12.67 15.18
N GLU A 82 0.12 11.51 15.06
CA GLU A 82 -0.71 10.99 16.11
C GLU A 82 0.13 10.56 17.30
#